data_576fa16969a250b3e92a0db7362c5aee
#
_entry.id   576fa16969a250b3e92a0db7362c5aee
#
_cell.length_a   1.000
_cell.length_b   1.000
_cell.length_c   1.000
_cell.angle_alpha   90.00
_cell.angle_beta   90.00
_cell.angle_gamma   90.00
#
_symmetry.space_group_name_H-M   'P 1'
#
loop_
_entity.id
_entity.type
_entity.pdbx_description
1 polymer ?
#
loop_
_entity_poly.entity_id
_entity_poly.type
_entity_poly.pdbx_seq_one_letter_code
_entity_poly.pdbx_strand_id
1 'polypeptide(L)'
;MIRNFLLICLLGCGISLATAGNPPFFTTGTAVNEKGELLMTQKGTRQLDVFAADGKTLLRSYPFKETPTGVLLDGDKAYVTTFEKTGRLEVLSLKSGQIEAAIPTGSGACYPIFSADKKHIYVCNQFAGTVSEIDPVTCKVVRSVKVYANQGSAYIQ
;
A
#
# COMPACT_ATOMS: atom_id res chain seq x y z
N MET A 1 29.20 12.91 -4.76
CA MET A 1 27.76 12.82 -5.14
C MET A 1 27.17 11.40 -4.98
N ILE A 2 27.89 10.43 -4.36
CA ILE A 2 27.49 9.02 -4.22
C ILE A 2 26.98 8.67 -2.81
N ARG A 3 27.15 9.57 -1.83
CA ARG A 3 26.83 9.28 -0.40
C ARG A 3 25.34 9.29 -0.04
N ASN A 4 24.48 9.90 -0.86
CA ASN A 4 23.05 10.01 -0.54
C ASN A 4 22.17 8.92 -1.16
N PHE A 5 22.68 8.17 -2.15
CA PHE A 5 21.93 7.08 -2.77
C PHE A 5 21.89 5.81 -1.90
N LEU A 6 22.93 5.64 -1.06
CA LEU A 6 23.02 4.48 -0.15
C LEU A 6 22.04 4.58 1.03
N LEU A 7 21.58 5.80 1.38
CA LEU A 7 20.69 6.01 2.52
C LEU A 7 19.24 5.59 2.22
N ILE A 8 18.83 5.64 0.95
CA ILE A 8 17.46 5.29 0.55
C ILE A 8 17.25 3.77 0.51
N CYS A 9 18.26 3.01 0.11
CA CYS A 9 18.18 1.53 0.12
C CYS A 9 18.24 0.93 1.52
N LEU A 10 18.84 1.61 2.50
CA LEU A 10 18.91 1.13 3.89
C LEU A 10 17.60 1.36 4.67
N LEU A 11 16.76 2.33 4.24
CA LEU A 11 15.45 2.57 4.84
C LEU A 11 14.41 1.49 4.47
N GLY A 12 14.62 0.77 3.38
CA GLY A 12 13.79 -0.38 2.98
C GLY A 12 13.96 -1.62 3.85
N CYS A 13 15.02 -1.70 4.67
CA CYS A 13 15.33 -2.85 5.53
C CYS A 13 15.05 -2.63 7.02
N GLY A 14 14.11 -1.74 7.38
CA GLY A 14 13.60 -1.67 8.76
C GLY A 14 14.58 -1.08 9.80
N ILE A 15 15.65 -0.38 9.40
CA ILE A 15 16.51 0.33 10.34
C ILE A 15 15.97 1.75 10.51
N SER A 16 15.26 1.97 11.61
CA SER A 16 14.79 3.29 12.02
C SER A 16 15.97 4.14 12.51
N LEU A 17 16.32 5.19 11.77
CA LEU A 17 17.09 6.30 12.32
C LEU A 17 16.08 7.28 12.94
N ALA A 18 15.67 7.00 14.17
CA ALA A 18 14.86 7.91 14.96
C ALA A 18 15.69 9.14 15.32
N THR A 19 15.47 10.26 14.64
CA THR A 19 15.80 11.57 15.19
C THR A 19 14.72 11.92 16.20
N ALA A 20 15.12 12.40 17.38
CA ALA A 20 14.22 12.73 18.47
C ALA A 20 13.09 13.66 17.99
N GLY A 21 11.86 13.19 18.02
CA GLY A 21 10.64 13.95 17.72
C GLY A 21 9.84 13.54 16.49
N ASN A 22 10.39 12.74 15.57
CA ASN A 22 9.63 12.22 14.43
C ASN A 22 9.25 10.76 14.64
N PRO A 23 7.98 10.37 14.35
CA PRO A 23 7.59 8.96 14.36
C PRO A 23 8.45 8.20 13.35
N PRO A 24 8.81 6.94 13.63
CA PRO A 24 9.59 6.15 12.70
C PRO A 24 8.83 6.01 11.37
N PHE A 25 9.48 6.39 10.28
CA PHE A 25 8.93 6.19 8.94
C PHE A 25 9.09 4.71 8.57
N PHE A 26 7.97 4.00 8.48
CA PHE A 26 7.93 2.65 7.93
C PHE A 26 7.24 2.69 6.58
N THR A 27 8.02 2.62 5.52
CA THR A 27 7.51 2.46 4.17
C THR A 27 7.26 0.99 3.92
N THR A 28 6.06 0.64 3.46
CA THR A 28 5.65 -0.76 3.22
C THR A 28 5.28 -1.04 1.78
N GLY A 29 4.87 -0.04 1.02
CA GLY A 29 4.53 -0.17 -0.39
C GLY A 29 4.99 1.04 -1.19
N THR A 30 5.44 0.79 -2.40
CA THR A 30 5.89 1.82 -3.34
C THR A 30 5.33 1.59 -4.72
N ALA A 31 5.08 2.66 -5.45
CA ALA A 31 4.71 2.64 -6.85
C ALA A 31 5.28 3.88 -7.56
N VAL A 32 5.47 3.81 -8.86
CA VAL A 32 5.89 4.94 -9.69
C VAL A 32 4.82 5.18 -10.73
N ASN A 33 4.39 6.44 -10.89
CA ASN A 33 3.42 6.80 -11.91
C ASN A 33 4.09 7.15 -13.25
N GLU A 34 3.29 7.43 -14.27
CA GLU A 34 3.77 7.75 -15.62
C GLU A 34 4.61 9.03 -15.69
N LYS A 35 4.49 9.92 -14.68
CA LYS A 35 5.29 11.16 -14.57
C LYS A 35 6.64 10.91 -13.87
N GLY A 36 6.92 9.67 -13.46
CA GLY A 36 8.10 9.33 -12.67
C GLY A 36 8.00 9.73 -11.19
N GLU A 37 6.84 10.19 -10.72
CA GLU A 37 6.62 10.50 -9.30
C GLU A 37 6.58 9.19 -8.50
N LEU A 38 7.30 9.15 -7.37
CA LEU A 38 7.36 8.01 -6.47
C LEU A 38 6.27 8.15 -5.38
N LEU A 39 5.39 7.17 -5.31
CA LEU A 39 4.37 7.06 -4.28
C LEU A 39 4.82 6.05 -3.22
N MET A 40 4.68 6.41 -1.95
CA MET A 40 5.15 5.60 -0.82
C MET A 40 4.11 5.59 0.30
N THR A 41 3.70 4.39 0.72
CA THR A 41 2.86 4.25 1.91
C THR A 41 3.69 4.40 3.17
N GLN A 42 3.28 5.31 4.04
CA GLN A 42 3.95 5.61 5.32
C GLN A 42 3.11 5.07 6.47
N LYS A 43 3.57 3.98 7.06
CA LYS A 43 2.87 3.31 8.15
C LYS A 43 2.80 4.17 9.42
N GLY A 44 3.92 4.83 9.77
CA GLY A 44 4.03 5.62 11.00
C GLY A 44 3.14 6.86 11.01
N THR A 45 3.01 7.55 9.88
CA THR A 45 2.21 8.76 9.72
C THR A 45 0.82 8.51 9.14
N ARG A 46 0.53 7.27 8.72
CA ARG A 46 -0.71 6.87 8.04
C ARG A 46 -1.02 7.70 6.80
N GLN A 47 -0.03 7.80 5.93
CA GLN A 47 -0.12 8.62 4.72
C GLN A 47 0.35 7.84 3.49
N LEU A 48 -0.12 8.27 2.32
CA LEU A 48 0.50 8.01 1.04
C LEU A 48 1.21 9.29 0.63
N ASP A 49 2.54 9.26 0.62
CA ASP A 49 3.37 10.37 0.19
C ASP A 49 3.74 10.25 -1.27
N VAL A 50 3.73 11.37 -1.98
CA VAL A 50 4.13 11.46 -3.38
C VAL A 50 5.35 12.36 -3.48
N PHE A 51 6.44 11.80 -3.96
CA PHE A 51 7.70 12.48 -4.19
C PHE A 51 7.91 12.74 -5.69
N ALA A 52 8.64 13.78 -6.00
CA ALA A 52 9.12 14.02 -7.35
C ALA A 52 10.04 12.87 -7.81
N ALA A 53 10.33 12.82 -9.12
CA ALA A 53 11.21 11.81 -9.70
C ALA A 53 12.64 11.80 -9.12
N ASP A 54 13.03 12.84 -8.39
CA ASP A 54 14.30 12.91 -7.65
C ASP A 54 14.29 12.05 -6.37
N GLY A 55 13.12 11.53 -5.98
CA GLY A 55 12.90 10.74 -4.78
C GLY A 55 13.14 11.49 -3.47
N LYS A 56 13.21 12.82 -3.48
CA LYS A 56 13.53 13.66 -2.33
C LYS A 56 12.52 14.76 -2.07
N THR A 57 12.01 15.37 -3.13
CA THR A 57 11.08 16.48 -3.04
C THR A 57 9.67 15.95 -2.81
N LEU A 58 9.13 16.14 -1.60
CA LEU A 58 7.75 15.80 -1.28
C LEU A 58 6.82 16.76 -2.00
N LEU A 59 5.94 16.21 -2.83
CA LEU A 59 4.97 16.99 -3.62
C LEU A 59 3.60 17.05 -2.94
N ARG A 60 3.14 15.91 -2.41
CA ARG A 60 1.79 15.75 -1.84
C ARG A 60 1.79 14.65 -0.80
N SER A 61 0.84 14.74 0.14
CA SER A 61 0.55 13.69 1.11
C SER A 61 -0.95 13.50 1.22
N TYR A 62 -1.37 12.25 1.25
CA TYR A 62 -2.77 11.87 1.39
C TYR A 62 -2.95 11.09 2.69
N PRO A 63 -3.69 11.63 3.67
CA PRO A 63 -3.89 10.96 4.96
C PRO A 63 -4.89 9.81 4.84
N PHE A 64 -4.64 8.73 5.60
CA PHE A 64 -5.53 7.59 5.75
C PHE A 64 -5.98 7.46 7.21
N LYS A 65 -7.21 7.01 7.41
CA LYS A 65 -7.72 6.70 8.74
C LYS A 65 -7.01 5.48 9.33
N GLU A 66 -6.74 4.49 8.49
CA GLU A 66 -6.08 3.24 8.85
C GLU A 66 -4.65 3.18 8.30
N THR A 67 -3.88 2.22 8.74
CA THR A 67 -2.45 2.09 8.36
C THR A 67 -2.30 1.59 6.92
N PRO A 68 -1.78 2.40 5.98
CA PRO A 68 -1.57 1.96 4.61
C PRO A 68 -0.38 1.02 4.51
N THR A 69 -0.48 -0.01 3.64
CA THR A 69 0.52 -1.08 3.52
C THR A 69 1.00 -1.35 2.12
N GLY A 70 0.16 -1.12 1.12
CA GLY A 70 0.53 -1.34 -0.27
C GLY A 70 -0.16 -0.33 -1.16
N VAL A 71 0.41 -0.04 -2.30
CA VAL A 71 -0.15 0.87 -3.30
C VAL A 71 -0.01 0.30 -4.70
N LEU A 72 -1.06 0.42 -5.49
CA LEU A 72 -1.15 0.05 -6.89
C LEU A 72 -1.75 1.22 -7.67
N LEU A 73 -1.26 1.51 -8.86
CA LEU A 73 -1.68 2.67 -9.63
C LEU A 73 -2.38 2.27 -10.93
N ASP A 74 -3.40 3.04 -11.29
CA ASP A 74 -4.01 3.03 -12.62
C ASP A 74 -4.47 4.44 -12.98
N GLY A 75 -3.70 5.11 -13.84
CA GLY A 75 -3.91 6.52 -14.16
C GLY A 75 -3.89 7.42 -12.92
N ASP A 76 -4.98 8.17 -12.71
CA ASP A 76 -5.15 9.05 -11.56
C ASP A 76 -5.69 8.35 -10.30
N LYS A 77 -5.83 7.02 -10.31
CA LYS A 77 -6.28 6.24 -9.15
C LYS A 77 -5.14 5.53 -8.46
N ALA A 78 -5.11 5.62 -7.14
CA ALA A 78 -4.28 4.80 -6.29
C ALA A 78 -5.17 3.84 -5.49
N TYR A 79 -4.89 2.54 -5.61
CA TYR A 79 -5.51 1.48 -4.84
C TYR A 79 -4.60 1.16 -3.67
N VAL A 80 -5.02 1.55 -2.46
CA VAL A 80 -4.19 1.47 -1.26
C VAL A 80 -4.78 0.44 -0.30
N THR A 81 -4.00 -0.58 0.04
CA THR A 81 -4.40 -1.53 1.09
C THR A 81 -4.13 -0.95 2.46
N THR A 82 -5.05 -1.19 3.41
CA THR A 82 -4.91 -0.80 4.81
C THR A 82 -4.93 -2.02 5.73
N PHE A 83 -4.05 -1.98 6.75
CA PHE A 83 -3.66 -3.13 7.57
C PHE A 83 -4.31 -3.13 8.96
N GLU A 84 -5.61 -3.06 9.00
CA GLU A 84 -6.31 -3.10 10.28
C GLU A 84 -7.02 -4.46 10.48
N LYS A 85 -7.68 -4.63 11.62
CA LYS A 85 -8.45 -5.85 11.96
C LYS A 85 -9.47 -6.19 10.87
N THR A 86 -10.03 -5.18 10.22
CA THR A 86 -10.83 -5.29 9.00
C THR A 86 -10.08 -4.65 7.86
N GLY A 87 -9.13 -5.36 7.26
CA GLY A 87 -8.36 -4.83 6.13
C GLY A 87 -9.23 -4.37 4.96
N ARG A 88 -8.77 -3.37 4.25
CA ARG A 88 -9.51 -2.76 3.14
C ARG A 88 -8.60 -2.50 1.95
N LEU A 89 -9.22 -2.37 0.79
CA LEU A 89 -8.64 -1.70 -0.37
C LEU A 89 -9.37 -0.36 -0.53
N GLU A 90 -8.65 0.73 -0.34
CA GLU A 90 -9.18 2.08 -0.52
C GLU A 90 -8.80 2.62 -1.90
N VAL A 91 -9.77 3.20 -2.61
CA VAL A 91 -9.57 3.81 -3.93
C VAL A 91 -9.45 5.31 -3.73
N LEU A 92 -8.24 5.82 -3.91
CA LEU A 92 -7.91 7.24 -3.76
C LEU A 92 -7.80 7.88 -5.14
N SER A 93 -8.49 8.99 -5.36
CA SER A 93 -8.26 9.85 -6.51
C SER A 93 -7.05 10.75 -6.24
N LEU A 94 -5.98 10.59 -7.00
CA LEU A 94 -4.77 11.42 -6.90
C LEU A 94 -5.02 12.87 -7.35
N LYS A 95 -6.07 13.07 -8.16
CA LYS A 95 -6.48 14.39 -8.65
C LYS A 95 -7.21 15.20 -7.58
N SER A 96 -8.22 14.61 -6.95
CA SER A 96 -9.05 15.29 -5.95
C SER A 96 -8.54 15.12 -4.51
N GLY A 97 -7.72 14.11 -4.25
CA GLY A 97 -7.29 13.72 -2.91
C GLY A 97 -8.37 13.02 -2.08
N GLN A 98 -9.49 12.63 -2.72
CA GLN A 98 -10.62 12.00 -2.03
C GLN A 98 -10.57 10.48 -2.15
N ILE A 99 -10.93 9.78 -1.08
CA ILE A 99 -11.19 8.35 -1.11
C ILE A 99 -12.57 8.13 -1.72
N GLU A 100 -12.59 7.56 -2.94
CA GLU A 100 -13.81 7.31 -3.72
C GLU A 100 -14.53 6.04 -3.27
N ALA A 101 -13.77 5.05 -2.79
CA ALA A 101 -14.31 3.79 -2.28
C ALA A 101 -13.40 3.19 -1.20
N ALA A 102 -14.02 2.46 -0.26
CA ALA A 102 -13.33 1.67 0.75
C ALA A 102 -13.94 0.25 0.74
N ILE A 103 -13.21 -0.71 0.19
CA ILE A 103 -13.67 -2.07 -0.09
C ILE A 103 -13.17 -2.98 1.02
N PRO A 104 -14.04 -3.51 1.90
CA PRO A 104 -13.62 -4.49 2.90
C PRO A 104 -13.06 -5.74 2.21
N THR A 105 -11.89 -6.20 2.64
CA THR A 105 -11.24 -7.39 2.11
C THR A 105 -11.14 -8.46 3.21
N GLY A 106 -10.02 -8.49 3.90
CA GLY A 106 -9.78 -9.40 5.02
C GLY A 106 -8.69 -8.86 5.92
N SER A 107 -8.60 -9.40 7.12
CA SER A 107 -7.61 -8.97 8.12
C SER A 107 -6.18 -9.06 7.57
N GLY A 108 -5.41 -8.00 7.74
CA GLY A 108 -4.03 -7.91 7.27
C GLY A 108 -3.91 -7.69 5.76
N ALA A 109 -4.78 -6.87 5.15
CA ALA A 109 -4.73 -6.59 3.72
C ALA A 109 -3.40 -5.95 3.31
N CYS A 110 -2.78 -6.50 2.25
CA CYS A 110 -1.48 -6.07 1.75
C CYS A 110 -1.29 -6.51 0.28
N TYR A 111 -0.25 -5.98 -0.35
CA TYR A 111 0.22 -6.36 -1.69
C TYR A 111 -0.86 -6.41 -2.76
N PRO A 112 -1.50 -5.27 -3.09
CA PRO A 112 -2.47 -5.22 -4.17
C PRO A 112 -1.76 -5.38 -5.51
N ILE A 113 -2.29 -6.25 -6.40
CA ILE A 113 -1.78 -6.41 -7.76
C ILE A 113 -2.95 -6.53 -8.74
N PHE A 114 -2.76 -6.07 -9.98
CA PHE A 114 -3.71 -6.34 -11.05
C PHE A 114 -3.59 -7.75 -11.58
N SER A 115 -4.71 -8.30 -12.09
CA SER A 115 -4.67 -9.38 -13.06
C SER A 115 -3.99 -8.93 -14.36
N ALA A 116 -3.51 -9.87 -15.16
CA ALA A 116 -2.80 -9.57 -16.42
C ALA A 116 -3.64 -8.72 -17.39
N ASP A 117 -4.95 -8.90 -17.40
CA ASP A 117 -5.92 -8.13 -18.21
C ASP A 117 -6.45 -6.88 -17.50
N LYS A 118 -5.96 -6.59 -16.30
CA LYS A 118 -6.38 -5.48 -15.42
C LYS A 118 -7.86 -5.45 -15.03
N LYS A 119 -8.61 -6.53 -15.26
CA LYS A 119 -10.02 -6.58 -14.88
C LYS A 119 -10.25 -6.84 -13.41
N HIS A 120 -9.26 -7.34 -12.71
CA HIS A 120 -9.33 -7.66 -11.29
C HIS A 120 -8.12 -7.13 -10.53
N ILE A 121 -8.31 -6.87 -9.25
CA ILE A 121 -7.24 -6.61 -8.28
C ILE A 121 -7.25 -7.75 -7.27
N TYR A 122 -6.08 -8.34 -7.03
CA TYR A 122 -5.87 -9.33 -5.99
C TYR A 122 -5.22 -8.68 -4.78
N VAL A 123 -5.75 -8.98 -3.59
CA VAL A 123 -5.25 -8.49 -2.31
C VAL A 123 -5.00 -9.66 -1.40
N CYS A 124 -3.77 -9.78 -0.89
CA CYS A 124 -3.45 -10.74 0.16
C CYS A 124 -4.00 -10.26 1.50
N ASN A 125 -4.69 -11.13 2.23
CA ASN A 125 -5.18 -10.89 3.58
C ASN A 125 -4.37 -11.77 4.54
N GLN A 126 -3.23 -11.25 4.98
CA GLN A 126 -2.19 -12.00 5.67
C GLN A 126 -2.68 -12.72 6.92
N PHE A 127 -3.46 -12.03 7.76
CA PHE A 127 -3.97 -12.63 9.00
C PHE A 127 -5.20 -13.50 8.79
N ALA A 128 -5.98 -13.23 7.74
CA ALA A 128 -7.12 -14.06 7.38
C ALA A 128 -6.72 -15.34 6.63
N GLY A 129 -5.49 -15.41 6.10
CA GLY A 129 -5.02 -16.52 5.26
C GLY A 129 -5.80 -16.66 3.95
N THR A 130 -6.25 -15.53 3.38
CA THR A 130 -7.05 -15.49 2.17
C THR A 130 -6.47 -14.53 1.12
N VAL A 131 -6.91 -14.70 -0.13
CA VAL A 131 -6.72 -13.72 -1.20
C VAL A 131 -8.10 -13.27 -1.65
N SER A 132 -8.32 -11.95 -1.64
CA SER A 132 -9.53 -11.35 -2.19
C SER A 132 -9.32 -10.95 -3.63
N GLU A 133 -10.27 -11.30 -4.49
CA GLU A 133 -10.38 -10.85 -5.87
C GLU A 133 -11.43 -9.75 -5.94
N ILE A 134 -11.07 -8.61 -6.50
CA ILE A 134 -11.85 -7.38 -6.47
C ILE A 134 -12.06 -6.90 -7.91
N ASP A 135 -13.27 -6.53 -8.24
CA ASP A 135 -13.59 -5.82 -9.47
C ASP A 135 -13.36 -4.30 -9.24
N PRO A 136 -12.37 -3.68 -9.91
CA PRO A 136 -12.04 -2.27 -9.72
C PRO A 136 -13.11 -1.32 -10.28
N VAL A 137 -13.97 -1.78 -11.19
CA VAL A 137 -15.06 -0.96 -11.78
C VAL A 137 -16.24 -0.85 -10.83
N THR A 138 -16.67 -1.98 -10.29
CA THR A 138 -17.82 -2.02 -9.35
C THR A 138 -17.40 -1.78 -7.90
N CYS A 139 -16.11 -1.76 -7.61
CA CYS A 139 -15.54 -1.62 -6.27
C CYS A 139 -16.09 -2.69 -5.30
N LYS A 140 -16.18 -3.94 -5.75
CA LYS A 140 -16.70 -5.06 -4.95
C LYS A 140 -15.74 -6.24 -4.94
N VAL A 141 -15.72 -6.96 -3.82
CA VAL A 141 -15.08 -8.27 -3.75
C VAL A 141 -15.92 -9.25 -4.56
N VAL A 142 -15.33 -9.85 -5.58
CA VAL A 142 -15.94 -10.90 -6.41
C VAL A 142 -15.94 -12.23 -5.66
N ARG A 143 -14.79 -12.55 -5.07
CA ARG A 143 -14.61 -13.75 -4.23
C ARG A 143 -13.42 -13.58 -3.30
N SER A 144 -13.40 -14.42 -2.27
CA SER A 144 -12.24 -14.56 -1.39
C SER A 144 -11.87 -16.05 -1.31
N VAL A 145 -10.60 -16.35 -1.57
CA VAL A 145 -10.09 -17.72 -1.62
C VAL A 145 -9.17 -17.96 -0.43
N LYS A 146 -9.39 -19.05 0.30
CA LYS A 146 -8.51 -19.49 1.37
C LYS A 146 -7.26 -20.11 0.78
N VAL A 147 -6.07 -19.59 1.14
CA VAL A 147 -4.80 -20.04 0.56
C VAL A 147 -4.24 -21.25 1.32
N TYR A 148 -4.54 -21.34 2.62
CA TYR A 148 -4.09 -22.46 3.45
C TYR A 148 -5.29 -23.18 4.06
N ALA A 149 -5.54 -24.39 3.60
CA ALA A 149 -6.68 -25.17 4.07
C ALA A 149 -6.44 -25.78 5.47
N ASN A 150 -5.19 -26.02 5.90
CA ASN A 150 -4.89 -26.87 7.06
C ASN A 150 -3.65 -26.51 7.87
N GLN A 151 -3.12 -25.30 7.80
CA GLN A 151 -2.03 -24.93 8.71
C GLN A 151 -2.46 -23.74 9.56
N GLY A 152 -2.55 -23.99 10.86
CA GLY A 152 -2.56 -22.91 11.84
C GLY A 152 -1.37 -21.99 11.58
N SER A 153 -1.55 -20.71 11.84
CA SER A 153 -0.62 -19.61 11.57
C SER A 153 0.85 -20.04 11.64
N ALA A 154 1.41 -20.47 10.52
CA ALA A 154 2.86 -20.60 10.41
C ALA A 154 3.39 -19.20 10.13
N TYR A 155 3.77 -18.50 11.18
CA TYR A 155 4.68 -17.38 11.02
C TYR A 155 5.96 -17.96 10.43
N ILE A 156 6.29 -17.54 9.23
CA ILE A 156 7.65 -17.75 8.72
C ILE A 156 8.53 -16.86 9.59
N GLN A 157 9.29 -17.49 10.46
CA GLN A 157 10.36 -16.85 11.22
C GLN A 157 11.51 -16.48 10.29
#